data_626c3aaba4ca82828b6f59d898a7891d
#
_entry.id   626c3aaba4ca82828b6f59d898a7891d
#
_cell.length_a   1.000
_cell.length_b   1.000
_cell.length_c   1.000
_cell.angle_alpha   90.00
_cell.angle_beta   90.00
_cell.angle_gamma   90.00
#
_symmetry.space_group_name_H-M   'P 1'
#
loop_
_entity.id
_entity.type
_entity.pdbx_description
1 polymer ?
#
loop_
_entity_poly.entity_id
_entity_poly.type
_entity_poly.pdbx_seq_one_letter_code
_entity_poly.pdbx_strand_id
1 'polypeptide(L)'
;MAISLAESLHLGILDILTRKVRSAVTVIGIVLGVMCIMVVLAIVNGMNKTTMEWMSQRGGLSKVEVRPNWGYDFSKGGDPSLSLREIQLIRELVPQATAFNAQIPLPESEMQLGDSGYLCSVLGVYPDMLKVEEWKLAKGRFINDFDITNHNNVVVLGSTVARELFNSRDPLGRYVSWGGHRFMVVGVLGERYLKNQGTGDTFGENGLEYLNQRAFLPLSTVISRINPKLRISSLELQATSPEKAKEMRKQVEDIVLNLKQGKALFRVDSAQEQMDMMRKNTMIFTSIFIL
;
A
#
# COMPACT_ATOMS: atom_id res chain seq x y z
N MET A 1 2.99 66.27 -16.77
CA MET A 1 1.59 65.89 -17.09
C MET A 1 1.46 64.41 -16.72
N ALA A 2 0.66 64.12 -15.72
CA ALA A 2 0.38 62.72 -15.37
C ALA A 2 -0.70 62.22 -16.32
N ILE A 3 -0.40 61.22 -17.14
CA ILE A 3 -1.37 60.55 -18.01
C ILE A 3 -2.38 59.83 -17.08
N SER A 4 -3.66 60.08 -17.29
CA SER A 4 -4.70 59.45 -16.47
C SER A 4 -4.74 57.94 -16.73
N LEU A 5 -5.07 57.14 -15.70
CA LEU A 5 -5.18 55.68 -15.82
C LEU A 5 -6.13 55.27 -16.97
N ALA A 6 -7.17 56.08 -17.21
CA ALA A 6 -8.14 55.86 -18.29
C ALA A 6 -7.51 56.09 -19.69
N GLU A 7 -6.65 57.11 -19.87
CA GLU A 7 -5.93 57.34 -21.11
C GLU A 7 -4.90 56.22 -21.40
N SER A 8 -4.18 55.75 -20.38
CA SER A 8 -3.25 54.63 -20.52
C SER A 8 -3.94 53.35 -20.92
N LEU A 9 -5.12 53.03 -20.36
CA LEU A 9 -5.94 51.88 -20.74
C LEU A 9 -6.46 52.00 -22.18
N HIS A 10 -6.94 53.21 -22.58
CA HIS A 10 -7.42 53.46 -23.94
C HIS A 10 -6.30 53.29 -24.99
N LEU A 11 -5.14 53.83 -24.74
CA LEU A 11 -3.96 53.65 -25.60
C LEU A 11 -3.53 52.16 -25.70
N GLY A 12 -3.57 51.45 -24.60
CA GLY A 12 -3.26 49.99 -24.59
C GLY A 12 -4.26 49.17 -25.43
N ILE A 13 -5.56 49.48 -25.36
CA ILE A 13 -6.58 48.83 -26.18
C ILE A 13 -6.40 49.13 -27.67
N LEU A 14 -6.09 50.37 -28.03
CA LEU A 14 -5.82 50.79 -29.42
C LEU A 14 -4.58 50.10 -29.99
N ASP A 15 -3.51 49.92 -29.21
CA ASP A 15 -2.30 49.21 -29.63
C ASP A 15 -2.55 47.71 -29.87
N ILE A 16 -3.42 47.07 -29.06
CA ILE A 16 -3.89 45.70 -29.25
C ILE A 16 -4.66 45.59 -30.56
N LEU A 17 -5.56 46.52 -30.89
CA LEU A 17 -6.40 46.48 -32.08
C LEU A 17 -5.62 46.77 -33.37
N THR A 18 -4.57 47.58 -33.29
CA THR A 18 -3.74 47.97 -34.46
C THR A 18 -2.73 46.86 -34.82
N ARG A 19 -2.23 46.08 -33.83
CA ARG A 19 -1.22 45.03 -34.04
C ARG A 19 -1.80 43.62 -33.74
N LYS A 20 -2.90 43.28 -34.40
CA LYS A 20 -3.72 42.08 -34.12
C LYS A 20 -2.91 40.77 -34.02
N VAL A 21 -1.99 40.53 -34.92
CA VAL A 21 -1.19 39.28 -34.93
C VAL A 21 -0.26 39.20 -33.72
N ARG A 22 0.44 40.31 -33.36
CA ARG A 22 1.35 40.32 -32.21
C ARG A 22 0.56 40.10 -30.90
N SER A 23 -0.55 40.82 -30.76
CA SER A 23 -1.41 40.73 -29.58
C SER A 23 -2.02 39.33 -29.44
N ALA A 24 -2.48 38.73 -30.56
CA ALA A 24 -3.01 37.38 -30.55
C ALA A 24 -1.95 36.34 -30.11
N VAL A 25 -0.74 36.43 -30.64
CA VAL A 25 0.36 35.51 -30.25
C VAL A 25 0.69 35.65 -28.75
N THR A 26 0.74 36.89 -28.24
CA THR A 26 1.02 37.13 -26.82
C THR A 26 -0.08 36.58 -25.92
N VAL A 27 -1.36 36.82 -26.24
CA VAL A 27 -2.50 36.30 -25.49
C VAL A 27 -2.53 34.79 -25.51
N ILE A 28 -2.33 34.17 -26.69
CA ILE A 28 -2.25 32.70 -26.80
C ILE A 28 -1.11 32.15 -25.95
N GLY A 29 0.06 32.79 -25.95
CA GLY A 29 1.20 32.39 -25.12
C GLY A 29 0.88 32.41 -23.61
N ILE A 30 0.22 33.49 -23.14
CA ILE A 30 -0.19 33.63 -21.72
C ILE A 30 -1.25 32.55 -21.39
N VAL A 31 -2.27 32.39 -22.24
CA VAL A 31 -3.34 31.40 -22.03
C VAL A 31 -2.76 29.98 -21.97
N LEU A 32 -1.87 29.62 -22.88
CA LEU A 32 -1.21 28.31 -22.88
C LEU A 32 -0.34 28.13 -21.65
N GLY A 33 0.38 29.15 -21.21
CA GLY A 33 1.20 29.09 -20.00
C GLY A 33 0.36 28.84 -18.75
N VAL A 34 -0.73 29.63 -18.57
CA VAL A 34 -1.65 29.45 -17.44
C VAL A 34 -2.35 28.09 -17.48
N MET A 35 -2.80 27.67 -18.67
CA MET A 35 -3.43 26.37 -18.86
C MET A 35 -2.47 25.22 -18.47
N CYS A 36 -1.23 25.29 -18.90
CA CYS A 36 -0.22 24.28 -18.56
C CYS A 36 -0.02 24.17 -17.04
N ILE A 37 0.08 25.30 -16.34
CA ILE A 37 0.20 25.33 -14.89
C ILE A 37 -1.05 24.71 -14.22
N MET A 38 -2.24 25.08 -14.65
CA MET A 38 -3.48 24.53 -14.10
C MET A 38 -3.57 23.00 -14.29
N VAL A 39 -3.18 22.48 -15.47
CA VAL A 39 -3.16 21.04 -15.74
C VAL A 39 -2.20 20.32 -14.82
N VAL A 40 -0.96 20.83 -14.64
CA VAL A 40 0.02 20.24 -13.75
C VAL A 40 -0.49 20.21 -12.30
N LEU A 41 -1.06 21.32 -11.81
CA LEU A 41 -1.62 21.38 -10.45
C LEU A 41 -2.80 20.41 -10.27
N ALA A 42 -3.67 20.28 -11.27
CA ALA A 42 -4.79 19.34 -11.24
C ALA A 42 -4.30 17.88 -11.16
N ILE A 43 -3.27 17.51 -11.94
CA ILE A 43 -2.66 16.18 -11.90
C ILE A 43 -2.06 15.90 -10.52
N VAL A 44 -1.24 16.81 -9.99
CA VAL A 44 -0.59 16.64 -8.68
C VAL A 44 -1.62 16.49 -7.56
N ASN A 45 -2.67 17.31 -7.55
CA ASN A 45 -3.73 17.21 -6.56
C ASN A 45 -4.52 15.90 -6.70
N GLY A 46 -4.79 15.47 -7.93
CA GLY A 46 -5.44 14.18 -8.20
C GLY A 46 -4.61 13.00 -7.68
N MET A 47 -3.32 12.98 -7.96
CA MET A 47 -2.40 11.95 -7.48
C MET A 47 -2.35 11.90 -5.94
N ASN A 48 -2.25 13.06 -5.27
CA ASN A 48 -2.24 13.12 -3.81
C ASN A 48 -3.52 12.55 -3.20
N LYS A 49 -4.69 12.88 -3.78
CA LYS A 49 -5.98 12.35 -3.33
C LYS A 49 -6.05 10.84 -3.49
N THR A 50 -5.72 10.32 -4.66
CA THR A 50 -5.73 8.88 -4.94
C THR A 50 -4.77 8.12 -4.01
N THR A 51 -3.57 8.68 -3.77
CA THR A 51 -2.62 8.05 -2.83
C THR A 51 -3.14 8.04 -1.40
N MET A 52 -3.79 9.13 -0.94
CA MET A 52 -4.42 9.18 0.38
C MET A 52 -5.52 8.12 0.52
N GLU A 53 -6.39 8.00 -0.48
CA GLU A 53 -7.43 6.97 -0.51
C GLU A 53 -6.83 5.56 -0.51
N TRP A 54 -5.78 5.33 -1.30
CA TRP A 54 -5.05 4.06 -1.32
C TRP A 54 -4.41 3.72 0.03
N MET A 55 -3.77 4.69 0.69
CA MET A 55 -3.19 4.50 2.03
C MET A 55 -4.25 4.22 3.08
N SER A 56 -5.38 4.94 3.04
CA SER A 56 -6.49 4.72 3.98
C SER A 56 -7.08 3.32 3.87
N GLN A 57 -7.05 2.72 2.68
CA GLN A 57 -7.51 1.34 2.44
C GLN A 57 -6.52 0.26 2.90
N ARG A 58 -5.32 0.63 3.35
CA ARG A 58 -4.24 -0.30 3.71
C ARG A 58 -3.70 -0.09 5.14
N GLY A 59 -4.58 0.14 6.09
CA GLY A 59 -4.20 0.32 7.49
C GLY A 59 -3.94 1.77 7.90
N GLY A 60 -4.29 2.73 7.02
CA GLY A 60 -4.26 4.15 7.33
C GLY A 60 -2.86 4.72 7.55
N LEU A 61 -2.82 5.91 8.15
CA LEU A 61 -1.57 6.66 8.42
C LEU A 61 -0.81 6.19 9.67
N SER A 62 -1.45 5.37 10.50
CA SER A 62 -0.84 4.86 11.75
C SER A 62 -0.01 3.59 11.56
N LYS A 63 0.15 3.13 10.32
CA LYS A 63 0.91 1.92 9.98
C LYS A 63 2.40 2.21 9.85
N VAL A 64 3.22 1.32 10.43
CA VAL A 64 4.67 1.23 10.23
C VAL A 64 4.99 -0.11 9.60
N GLU A 65 5.79 -0.11 8.55
CA GLU A 65 6.14 -1.29 7.78
C GLU A 65 7.66 -1.47 7.72
N VAL A 66 8.12 -2.67 8.04
CA VAL A 66 9.52 -3.12 7.91
C VAL A 66 9.62 -4.01 6.70
N ARG A 67 10.43 -3.65 5.73
CA ARG A 67 10.62 -4.38 4.47
C ARG A 67 12.10 -4.53 4.13
N PRO A 68 12.50 -5.53 3.31
CA PRO A 68 13.86 -5.60 2.78
C PRO A 68 14.28 -4.29 2.11
N ASN A 69 15.48 -3.85 2.40
CA ASN A 69 16.06 -2.65 1.77
C ASN A 69 16.74 -3.04 0.46
N TRP A 70 16.00 -2.98 -0.64
CA TRP A 70 16.55 -3.30 -1.97
C TRP A 70 17.63 -2.32 -2.46
N GLY A 71 17.84 -1.19 -1.76
CA GLY A 71 18.96 -0.29 -1.99
C GLY A 71 20.25 -0.71 -1.28
N TYR A 72 20.20 -1.73 -0.42
CA TYR A 72 21.39 -2.28 0.23
C TYR A 72 22.16 -3.18 -0.71
N ASP A 73 23.48 -3.07 -0.67
CA ASP A 73 24.37 -3.94 -1.44
C ASP A 73 24.54 -5.30 -0.73
N PHE A 74 23.73 -6.28 -1.09
CA PHE A 74 23.75 -7.62 -0.51
C PHE A 74 25.04 -8.42 -0.81
N SER A 75 25.90 -7.94 -1.71
CA SER A 75 27.25 -8.53 -1.90
C SER A 75 28.12 -8.39 -0.66
N LYS A 76 27.84 -7.40 0.19
CA LYS A 76 28.49 -7.19 1.51
C LYS A 76 28.00 -8.17 2.57
N GLY A 77 27.16 -9.12 2.19
CA GLY A 77 26.57 -10.13 3.07
C GLY A 77 25.44 -9.58 3.93
N GLY A 78 24.56 -10.47 4.33
CA GLY A 78 23.39 -10.21 5.15
C GLY A 78 22.16 -10.87 4.53
N ASP A 79 21.27 -11.35 5.39
CA ASP A 79 20.00 -11.95 4.99
C ASP A 79 18.86 -10.98 5.40
N PRO A 80 18.10 -10.44 4.44
CA PRO A 80 16.98 -9.55 4.72
C PRO A 80 15.75 -10.34 5.20
N SER A 81 15.94 -11.19 6.19
CA SER A 81 14.90 -12.00 6.81
C SER A 81 14.92 -11.85 8.32
N LEU A 82 13.75 -12.02 8.94
CA LEU A 82 13.56 -12.02 10.38
C LEU A 82 13.23 -13.45 10.84
N SER A 83 13.87 -13.88 11.91
CA SER A 83 13.52 -15.11 12.63
C SER A 83 12.33 -14.86 13.56
N LEU A 84 11.62 -15.93 13.94
CA LEU A 84 10.53 -15.83 14.92
C LEU A 84 10.99 -15.22 16.25
N ARG A 85 12.22 -15.50 16.69
CA ARG A 85 12.79 -14.94 17.91
C ARG A 85 13.00 -13.42 17.79
N GLU A 86 13.54 -12.96 16.66
CA GLU A 86 13.71 -11.51 16.41
C GLU A 86 12.37 -10.80 16.38
N ILE A 87 11.35 -11.43 15.81
CA ILE A 87 9.98 -10.87 15.77
C ILE A 87 9.38 -10.77 17.16
N GLN A 88 9.53 -11.80 18.00
CA GLN A 88 9.09 -11.75 19.38
C GLN A 88 9.79 -10.63 20.15
N LEU A 89 11.10 -10.49 19.98
CA LEU A 89 11.87 -9.44 20.60
C LEU A 89 11.41 -8.04 20.15
N ILE A 90 11.15 -7.84 18.86
CA ILE A 90 10.59 -6.57 18.36
C ILE A 90 9.22 -6.29 19.02
N ARG A 91 8.36 -7.31 19.11
CA ARG A 91 7.04 -7.18 19.76
C ARG A 91 7.14 -6.78 21.23
N GLU A 92 8.09 -7.35 21.98
CA GLU A 92 8.35 -7.02 23.39
C GLU A 92 8.92 -5.60 23.56
N LEU A 93 9.81 -5.18 22.66
CA LEU A 93 10.46 -3.87 22.71
C LEU A 93 9.57 -2.72 22.20
N VAL A 94 8.46 -3.03 21.51
CA VAL A 94 7.51 -2.03 20.97
C VAL A 94 6.10 -2.25 21.53
N PRO A 95 5.90 -2.13 22.87
CA PRO A 95 4.61 -2.42 23.51
C PRO A 95 3.51 -1.43 23.14
N GLN A 96 3.84 -0.26 22.59
CA GLN A 96 2.89 0.74 22.11
C GLN A 96 2.23 0.37 20.75
N ALA A 97 2.68 -0.68 20.08
CA ALA A 97 2.00 -1.20 18.92
C ALA A 97 0.67 -1.86 19.32
N THR A 98 -0.42 -1.41 18.73
CA THR A 98 -1.78 -1.92 19.00
C THR A 98 -2.10 -3.20 18.27
N ALA A 99 -1.39 -3.46 17.17
CA ALA A 99 -1.46 -4.67 16.37
C ALA A 99 -0.12 -4.94 15.70
N PHE A 100 0.15 -6.22 15.44
CA PHE A 100 1.44 -6.70 14.96
C PHE A 100 1.23 -7.85 13.97
N ASN A 101 1.69 -7.66 12.74
CA ASN A 101 1.57 -8.67 11.70
C ASN A 101 2.93 -8.94 11.06
N ALA A 102 3.37 -10.19 11.10
CA ALA A 102 4.51 -10.65 10.31
C ALA A 102 4.01 -11.41 9.09
N GLN A 103 4.65 -11.22 7.95
CA GLN A 103 4.21 -11.80 6.70
C GLN A 103 5.31 -12.60 6.01
N ILE A 104 4.89 -13.70 5.40
CA ILE A 104 5.69 -14.48 4.45
C ILE A 104 4.93 -14.55 3.14
N PRO A 105 5.38 -13.86 2.09
CA PRO A 105 4.84 -14.06 0.75
C PRO A 105 5.27 -15.44 0.25
N LEU A 106 4.31 -16.17 -0.31
CA LEU A 106 4.54 -17.46 -0.94
C LEU A 106 4.57 -17.29 -2.46
N PRO A 107 5.24 -18.20 -3.19
CA PRO A 107 5.22 -18.18 -4.65
C PRO A 107 3.78 -18.17 -5.18
N GLU A 108 3.52 -17.37 -6.20
CA GLU A 108 2.23 -17.40 -6.89
C GLU A 108 2.01 -18.80 -7.46
N SER A 109 0.88 -19.37 -7.14
CA SER A 109 0.49 -20.70 -7.57
C SER A 109 -1.02 -20.79 -7.62
N GLU A 110 -1.50 -21.75 -8.39
CA GLU A 110 -2.91 -22.00 -8.55
C GLU A 110 -3.50 -22.62 -7.28
N MET A 111 -4.57 -22.03 -6.77
CA MET A 111 -5.41 -22.61 -5.73
C MET A 111 -6.53 -23.39 -6.40
N GLN A 112 -6.70 -24.66 -6.03
CA GLN A 112 -7.57 -25.59 -6.73
C GLN A 112 -8.77 -26.02 -5.88
N LEU A 113 -9.92 -26.14 -6.53
CA LEU A 113 -11.15 -26.73 -5.99
C LEU A 113 -11.66 -27.80 -6.98
N GLY A 114 -11.31 -29.08 -6.75
CA GLY A 114 -11.53 -30.14 -7.74
C GLY A 114 -10.75 -29.87 -9.02
N ASP A 115 -11.45 -29.78 -10.15
CA ASP A 115 -10.85 -29.50 -11.46
C ASP A 115 -10.76 -27.99 -11.78
N SER A 116 -11.31 -27.13 -10.92
CA SER A 116 -11.26 -25.69 -11.09
C SER A 116 -10.07 -25.10 -10.34
N GLY A 117 -9.33 -24.19 -10.98
CA GLY A 117 -8.20 -23.50 -10.37
C GLY A 117 -8.21 -21.99 -10.61
N TYR A 118 -7.58 -21.25 -9.71
CA TYR A 118 -7.40 -19.82 -9.81
C TYR A 118 -6.01 -19.42 -9.32
N LEU A 119 -5.27 -18.68 -10.15
CA LEU A 119 -3.94 -18.15 -9.78
C LEU A 119 -4.12 -17.03 -8.76
N CYS A 120 -3.53 -17.18 -7.57
CA CYS A 120 -3.62 -16.19 -6.52
C CYS A 120 -2.32 -16.05 -5.74
N SER A 121 -2.12 -14.87 -5.16
CA SER A 121 -1.02 -14.61 -4.22
C SER A 121 -1.38 -15.13 -2.84
N VAL A 122 -0.56 -16.01 -2.28
CA VAL A 122 -0.78 -16.58 -0.94
C VAL A 122 0.20 -15.97 0.06
N LEU A 123 -0.30 -15.57 1.23
CA LEU A 123 0.50 -14.97 2.30
C LEU A 123 0.31 -15.75 3.61
N GLY A 124 1.43 -16.09 4.25
CA GLY A 124 1.43 -16.53 5.64
C GLY A 124 1.39 -15.31 6.57
N VAL A 125 0.40 -15.24 7.47
CA VAL A 125 0.14 -14.05 8.29
C VAL A 125 -0.18 -14.39 9.74
N TYR A 126 -0.07 -13.38 10.61
CA TYR A 126 -0.62 -13.41 11.98
C TYR A 126 -2.08 -12.96 12.05
N PRO A 127 -2.80 -13.28 13.15
CA PRO A 127 -4.20 -12.89 13.37
C PRO A 127 -4.44 -11.39 13.31
N ASP A 128 -3.50 -10.58 13.77
CA ASP A 128 -3.60 -9.12 13.81
C ASP A 128 -3.55 -8.46 12.42
N MET A 129 -3.25 -9.21 11.36
CA MET A 129 -3.27 -8.70 9.98
C MET A 129 -4.61 -8.03 9.64
N LEU A 130 -5.71 -8.60 10.13
CA LEU A 130 -7.04 -8.01 9.94
C LEU A 130 -7.13 -6.57 10.48
N LYS A 131 -6.51 -6.31 11.64
CA LYS A 131 -6.47 -4.99 12.28
C LYS A 131 -5.47 -4.06 11.61
N VAL A 132 -4.25 -4.56 11.35
CA VAL A 132 -3.16 -3.77 10.75
C VAL A 132 -3.53 -3.26 9.37
N GLU A 133 -4.18 -4.08 8.59
CA GLU A 133 -4.62 -3.72 7.24
C GLU A 133 -6.08 -3.22 7.19
N GLU A 134 -6.78 -3.14 8.33
CA GLU A 134 -8.18 -2.71 8.42
C GLU A 134 -9.12 -3.49 7.47
N TRP A 135 -8.91 -4.82 7.38
CA TRP A 135 -9.78 -5.67 6.59
C TRP A 135 -11.12 -5.92 7.29
N LYS A 136 -12.17 -6.00 6.49
CA LYS A 136 -13.48 -6.45 6.92
C LYS A 136 -13.72 -7.88 6.43
N LEU A 137 -14.37 -8.69 7.26
CA LEU A 137 -14.83 -10.01 6.86
C LEU A 137 -16.18 -9.89 6.14
N ALA A 138 -16.32 -10.59 5.02
CA ALA A 138 -17.61 -10.76 4.34
C ALA A 138 -18.35 -11.98 4.90
N LYS A 139 -17.61 -13.08 5.17
CA LYS A 139 -18.18 -14.33 5.71
C LYS A 139 -17.19 -15.04 6.63
N GLY A 140 -17.70 -15.81 7.59
CA GLY A 140 -16.90 -16.66 8.45
C GLY A 140 -16.04 -15.92 9.46
N ARG A 141 -14.83 -16.40 9.69
CA ARG A 141 -13.85 -15.82 10.62
C ARG A 141 -12.47 -15.67 9.97
N PHE A 142 -11.65 -14.83 10.55
CA PHE A 142 -10.22 -14.75 10.21
C PHE A 142 -9.42 -15.81 10.96
N ILE A 143 -8.13 -15.93 10.62
CA ILE A 143 -7.14 -16.70 11.37
C ILE A 143 -7.08 -16.17 12.80
N ASN A 144 -6.99 -17.08 13.78
CA ASN A 144 -6.90 -16.72 15.19
C ASN A 144 -5.68 -17.38 15.86
N ASP A 145 -5.44 -17.07 17.13
CA ASP A 145 -4.30 -17.59 17.86
C ASP A 145 -4.33 -19.12 18.01
N PHE A 146 -5.52 -19.73 18.05
CA PHE A 146 -5.69 -21.18 18.07
C PHE A 146 -5.16 -21.81 16.76
N ASP A 147 -5.41 -21.18 15.61
CA ASP A 147 -4.90 -21.68 14.33
C ASP A 147 -3.37 -21.58 14.26
N ILE A 148 -2.80 -20.50 14.85
CA ILE A 148 -1.34 -20.33 14.93
C ILE A 148 -0.71 -21.38 15.84
N THR A 149 -1.28 -21.59 17.04
CA THR A 149 -0.73 -22.50 18.05
C THR A 149 -0.78 -23.95 17.58
N ASN A 150 -1.87 -24.34 16.93
CA ASN A 150 -2.09 -25.72 16.49
C ASN A 150 -1.65 -26.00 15.05
N HIS A 151 -1.06 -25.01 14.38
CA HIS A 151 -0.65 -25.14 12.97
C HIS A 151 -1.80 -25.64 12.07
N ASN A 152 -2.98 -25.09 12.25
CA ASN A 152 -4.19 -25.55 11.55
C ASN A 152 -4.09 -25.29 10.04
N ASN A 153 -4.52 -26.26 9.24
CA ASN A 153 -4.62 -26.13 7.79
C ASN A 153 -5.91 -25.38 7.42
N VAL A 154 -5.95 -24.09 7.69
CA VAL A 154 -7.08 -23.21 7.36
C VAL A 154 -6.62 -22.11 6.41
N VAL A 155 -7.58 -21.62 5.62
CA VAL A 155 -7.34 -20.52 4.68
C VAL A 155 -8.47 -19.51 4.75
N VAL A 156 -8.11 -18.24 4.63
CA VAL A 156 -9.04 -17.12 4.43
C VAL A 156 -8.85 -16.61 3.01
N LEU A 157 -9.91 -16.53 2.24
CA LEU A 157 -9.87 -16.13 0.83
C LEU A 157 -10.19 -14.65 0.67
N GLY A 158 -9.53 -13.99 -0.24
CA GLY A 158 -9.97 -12.71 -0.77
C GLY A 158 -11.25 -12.86 -1.59
N SER A 159 -11.97 -11.77 -1.78
CA SER A 159 -13.29 -11.77 -2.42
C SER A 159 -13.26 -12.34 -3.84
N THR A 160 -12.25 -11.98 -4.63
CA THR A 160 -12.11 -12.46 -6.01
C THR A 160 -11.75 -13.94 -6.06
N VAL A 161 -10.82 -14.40 -5.20
CA VAL A 161 -10.47 -15.84 -5.13
C VAL A 161 -11.70 -16.67 -4.79
N ALA A 162 -12.50 -16.22 -3.82
CA ALA A 162 -13.73 -16.92 -3.42
C ALA A 162 -14.76 -16.92 -4.56
N ARG A 163 -14.92 -15.80 -5.28
CA ARG A 163 -15.86 -15.70 -6.41
C ARG A 163 -15.47 -16.65 -7.55
N GLU A 164 -14.20 -16.62 -7.96
CA GLU A 164 -13.70 -17.39 -9.11
C GLU A 164 -13.72 -18.92 -8.84
N LEU A 165 -13.33 -19.35 -7.63
CA LEU A 165 -13.31 -20.78 -7.30
C LEU A 165 -14.69 -21.36 -7.02
N PHE A 166 -15.58 -20.60 -6.38
CA PHE A 166 -16.82 -21.15 -5.86
C PHE A 166 -18.08 -20.77 -6.66
N ASN A 167 -18.00 -19.80 -7.61
CA ASN A 167 -19.14 -19.42 -8.47
C ASN A 167 -20.46 -19.28 -7.69
N SER A 168 -20.51 -18.43 -6.69
CA SER A 168 -21.67 -18.17 -5.81
C SER A 168 -22.03 -19.31 -4.82
N ARG A 169 -21.35 -20.44 -4.83
CA ARG A 169 -21.50 -21.47 -3.78
C ARG A 169 -20.82 -20.98 -2.50
N ASP A 170 -21.35 -21.40 -1.34
CA ASP A 170 -20.73 -21.04 -0.06
C ASP A 170 -19.36 -21.73 0.09
N PRO A 171 -18.26 -20.96 0.27
CA PRO A 171 -16.92 -21.49 0.42
C PRO A 171 -16.63 -22.03 1.84
N LEU A 172 -17.40 -21.61 2.88
CA LEU A 172 -17.08 -21.94 4.27
C LEU A 172 -17.15 -23.46 4.52
N GLY A 173 -16.15 -23.96 5.27
CA GLY A 173 -16.02 -25.38 5.59
C GLY A 173 -15.60 -26.28 4.43
N ARG A 174 -15.44 -25.74 3.23
CA ARG A 174 -14.95 -26.48 2.07
C ARG A 174 -13.43 -26.53 2.04
N TYR A 175 -12.89 -27.51 1.33
CA TYR A 175 -11.44 -27.69 1.21
C TYR A 175 -10.97 -27.22 -0.17
N VAL A 176 -9.90 -26.44 -0.18
CA VAL A 176 -9.13 -26.09 -1.37
C VAL A 176 -7.72 -26.67 -1.26
N SER A 177 -7.08 -26.89 -2.39
CA SER A 177 -5.69 -27.37 -2.44
C SER A 177 -4.77 -26.28 -2.95
N TRP A 178 -3.62 -26.12 -2.30
CA TRP A 178 -2.56 -25.19 -2.72
C TRP A 178 -1.19 -25.76 -2.33
N GLY A 179 -0.22 -25.74 -3.26
CA GLY A 179 1.14 -26.23 -2.99
C GLY A 179 1.20 -27.70 -2.55
N GLY A 180 0.26 -28.53 -2.98
CA GLY A 180 0.15 -29.95 -2.59
C GLY A 180 -0.51 -30.18 -1.22
N HIS A 181 -0.94 -29.13 -0.53
CA HIS A 181 -1.61 -29.21 0.77
C HIS A 181 -3.08 -28.84 0.66
N ARG A 182 -3.92 -29.44 1.52
CA ARG A 182 -5.35 -29.14 1.62
C ARG A 182 -5.62 -28.19 2.80
N PHE A 183 -6.42 -27.16 2.55
CA PHE A 183 -6.81 -26.15 3.52
C PHE A 183 -8.32 -26.01 3.59
N MET A 184 -8.87 -25.94 4.80
CA MET A 184 -10.27 -25.66 5.01
C MET A 184 -10.53 -24.15 4.96
N VAL A 185 -11.48 -23.72 4.16
CA VAL A 185 -11.88 -22.31 4.07
C VAL A 185 -12.67 -21.94 5.33
N VAL A 186 -12.14 -21.02 6.12
CA VAL A 186 -12.75 -20.56 7.38
C VAL A 186 -13.34 -19.16 7.28
N GLY A 187 -12.96 -18.40 6.24
CA GLY A 187 -13.48 -17.05 6.05
C GLY A 187 -13.25 -16.53 4.64
N VAL A 188 -13.98 -15.47 4.33
CA VAL A 188 -13.81 -14.67 3.11
C VAL A 188 -13.74 -13.21 3.50
N LEU A 189 -12.74 -12.51 2.98
CA LEU A 189 -12.58 -11.06 3.17
C LEU A 189 -13.58 -10.28 2.31
N GLY A 190 -13.96 -9.11 2.81
CA GLY A 190 -14.75 -8.16 2.04
C GLY A 190 -13.98 -7.63 0.85
N GLU A 191 -14.68 -7.28 -0.20
CA GLU A 191 -14.08 -6.66 -1.37
C GLU A 191 -13.51 -5.28 -1.04
N ARG A 192 -12.30 -4.99 -1.51
CA ARG A 192 -11.73 -3.65 -1.53
C ARG A 192 -11.88 -3.05 -2.91
N TYR A 193 -12.38 -1.86 -2.93
CA TYR A 193 -12.62 -1.14 -4.17
C TYR A 193 -12.06 0.28 -4.10
N LEU A 194 -11.21 0.61 -5.06
CA LEU A 194 -10.76 1.96 -5.32
C LEU A 194 -10.89 2.21 -6.82
N LYS A 195 -11.78 3.14 -7.20
CA LYS A 195 -11.99 3.46 -8.60
C LYS A 195 -10.66 3.92 -9.23
N ASN A 196 -10.22 3.19 -10.26
CA ASN A 196 -9.04 3.55 -11.00
C ASN A 196 -9.30 4.83 -11.79
N GLN A 197 -8.58 5.92 -11.50
CA GLN A 197 -8.70 7.20 -12.21
C GLN A 197 -7.73 7.32 -13.38
N GLY A 198 -7.02 6.22 -13.72
CA GLY A 198 -6.08 6.17 -14.85
C GLY A 198 -6.80 6.14 -16.19
N THR A 199 -6.21 6.80 -17.18
CA THR A 199 -6.66 6.79 -18.56
C THR A 199 -6.21 5.49 -19.24
N GLY A 200 -7.00 4.43 -19.13
CA GLY A 200 -6.79 3.22 -19.91
C GLY A 200 -7.27 1.94 -19.23
N ASP A 201 -7.88 1.09 -20.01
CA ASP A 201 -8.42 -0.23 -19.60
C ASP A 201 -7.37 -1.25 -19.14
N THR A 202 -6.09 -0.85 -19.07
CA THR A 202 -4.96 -1.76 -18.83
C THR A 202 -4.90 -2.30 -17.40
N PHE A 203 -5.53 -1.62 -16.42
CA PHE A 203 -5.48 -2.00 -15.00
C PHE A 203 -6.86 -2.35 -14.40
N GLY A 204 -7.91 -2.48 -15.21
CA GLY A 204 -9.27 -2.72 -14.73
C GLY A 204 -9.87 -1.52 -13.97
N GLU A 205 -11.16 -1.63 -13.61
CA GLU A 205 -11.87 -0.56 -12.89
C GLU A 205 -11.45 -0.40 -11.42
N ASN A 206 -10.95 -1.48 -10.80
CA ASN A 206 -10.58 -1.51 -9.38
C ASN A 206 -9.05 -1.51 -9.19
N GLY A 207 -8.48 -0.39 -8.78
CA GLY A 207 -7.05 -0.26 -8.48
C GLY A 207 -6.55 -1.10 -7.31
N LEU A 208 -7.45 -1.72 -6.53
CA LEU A 208 -7.13 -2.63 -5.41
C LEU A 208 -7.44 -4.09 -5.70
N GLU A 209 -7.76 -4.45 -6.96
CA GLU A 209 -8.13 -5.81 -7.33
C GLU A 209 -7.05 -6.83 -6.93
N TYR A 210 -5.78 -6.49 -7.04
CA TYR A 210 -4.66 -7.34 -6.62
C TYR A 210 -4.71 -7.74 -5.14
N LEU A 211 -5.38 -6.96 -4.28
CA LEU A 211 -5.61 -7.31 -2.87
C LEU A 211 -6.72 -8.34 -2.73
N ASN A 212 -7.76 -8.24 -3.56
CA ASN A 212 -8.89 -9.16 -3.57
C ASN A 212 -8.50 -10.55 -4.11
N GLN A 213 -7.40 -10.62 -4.87
CA GLN A 213 -6.83 -11.86 -5.44
C GLN A 213 -5.86 -12.57 -4.49
N ARG A 214 -5.90 -12.28 -3.19
CA ARG A 214 -5.04 -12.89 -2.19
C ARG A 214 -5.75 -13.99 -1.40
N ALA A 215 -4.95 -14.93 -0.88
CA ALA A 215 -5.37 -15.88 0.13
C ALA A 215 -4.40 -15.84 1.33
N PHE A 216 -4.90 -16.16 2.51
CA PHE A 216 -4.16 -15.99 3.76
C PHE A 216 -4.13 -17.29 4.54
N LEU A 217 -2.93 -17.72 4.93
CA LEU A 217 -2.66 -18.91 5.73
C LEU A 217 -2.08 -18.53 7.09
N PRO A 218 -2.26 -19.34 8.14
CA PRO A 218 -1.55 -19.12 9.39
C PRO A 218 -0.03 -19.17 9.17
N LEU A 219 0.70 -18.18 9.66
CA LEU A 219 2.15 -18.08 9.51
C LEU A 219 2.86 -19.34 10.02
N SER A 220 2.40 -19.87 11.15
CA SER A 220 2.96 -21.08 11.75
C SER A 220 2.76 -22.32 10.87
N THR A 221 1.63 -22.44 10.19
CA THR A 221 1.37 -23.53 9.24
C THR A 221 2.30 -23.44 8.04
N VAL A 222 2.55 -22.23 7.53
CA VAL A 222 3.48 -22.00 6.43
C VAL A 222 4.88 -22.49 6.80
N ILE A 223 5.39 -22.08 7.97
CA ILE A 223 6.74 -22.45 8.42
C ILE A 223 6.82 -23.95 8.76
N SER A 224 5.82 -24.52 9.42
CA SER A 224 5.90 -25.89 9.91
C SER A 224 5.61 -26.96 8.86
N ARG A 225 4.72 -26.66 7.89
CA ARG A 225 4.18 -27.68 6.98
C ARG A 225 4.52 -27.46 5.52
N ILE A 226 4.66 -26.20 5.08
CA ILE A 226 4.90 -25.88 3.68
C ILE A 226 6.39 -25.81 3.40
N ASN A 227 7.10 -24.93 4.09
CA ASN A 227 8.54 -24.80 3.91
C ASN A 227 9.22 -24.21 5.16
N PRO A 228 9.92 -25.06 5.95
CA PRO A 228 10.64 -24.61 7.15
C PRO A 228 11.81 -23.65 6.87
N LYS A 229 12.25 -23.57 5.61
CA LYS A 229 13.34 -22.65 5.20
C LYS A 229 12.86 -21.25 4.88
N LEU A 230 11.54 -21.05 4.76
CA LEU A 230 10.98 -19.72 4.53
C LEU A 230 11.28 -18.79 5.71
N ARG A 231 11.57 -17.56 5.38
CA ARG A 231 11.91 -16.53 6.35
C ARG A 231 10.90 -15.39 6.24
N ILE A 232 10.65 -14.76 7.37
CA ILE A 232 9.75 -13.62 7.44
C ILE A 232 10.46 -12.43 6.83
N SER A 233 9.89 -11.90 5.74
CA SER A 233 10.48 -10.81 4.97
C SER A 233 9.89 -9.45 5.31
N SER A 234 8.68 -9.40 5.88
CA SER A 234 8.05 -8.14 6.24
C SER A 234 7.33 -8.21 7.58
N LEU A 235 7.29 -7.06 8.23
CA LEU A 235 6.65 -6.86 9.51
C LEU A 235 5.85 -5.57 9.45
N GLU A 236 4.63 -5.61 9.94
CA GLU A 236 3.73 -4.47 10.00
C GLU A 236 3.28 -4.24 11.43
N LEU A 237 3.31 -2.99 11.84
CA LEU A 237 2.88 -2.56 13.18
C LEU A 237 1.85 -1.45 13.03
N GLN A 238 0.86 -1.45 13.91
CA GLN A 238 -0.14 -0.39 13.99
C GLN A 238 0.09 0.42 15.24
N ALA A 239 0.25 1.73 15.09
CA ALA A 239 0.30 2.67 16.21
C ALA A 239 -1.11 3.16 16.58
N THR A 240 -1.23 3.77 17.75
CA THR A 240 -2.50 4.35 18.22
C THR A 240 -2.88 5.64 17.49
N SER A 241 -1.90 6.34 16.90
CA SER A 241 -2.12 7.54 16.08
C SER A 241 -1.00 7.71 15.04
N PRO A 242 -1.24 8.53 13.99
CA PRO A 242 -0.23 8.82 12.97
C PRO A 242 1.06 9.46 13.53
N GLU A 243 0.95 10.32 14.56
CA GLU A 243 2.10 10.96 15.21
C GLU A 243 2.96 9.92 15.95
N LYS A 244 2.30 9.01 16.66
CA LYS A 244 2.99 7.90 17.35
C LYS A 244 3.60 6.90 16.37
N ALA A 245 3.02 6.74 15.19
CA ALA A 245 3.62 5.92 14.13
C ALA A 245 4.99 6.44 13.72
N LYS A 246 5.17 7.76 13.66
CA LYS A 246 6.46 8.39 13.34
C LYS A 246 7.53 8.13 14.42
N GLU A 247 7.15 8.19 15.69
CA GLU A 247 8.04 7.86 16.81
C GLU A 247 8.38 6.35 16.80
N MET A 248 7.36 5.53 16.65
CA MET A 248 7.49 4.07 16.59
C MET A 248 8.38 3.64 15.43
N ARG A 249 8.30 4.28 14.25
CA ARG A 249 9.16 4.01 13.11
C ARG A 249 10.64 4.12 13.47
N LYS A 250 11.04 5.23 14.11
CA LYS A 250 12.44 5.42 14.53
C LYS A 250 12.89 4.34 15.48
N GLN A 251 12.07 4.05 16.51
CA GLN A 251 12.39 3.01 17.48
C GLN A 251 12.54 1.64 16.81
N VAL A 252 11.63 1.27 15.91
CA VAL A 252 11.69 0.00 15.17
C VAL A 252 12.92 -0.04 14.26
N GLU A 253 13.26 1.07 13.60
CA GLU A 253 14.47 1.17 12.76
C GLU A 253 15.74 0.91 13.57
N ASP A 254 15.88 1.53 14.74
CA ASP A 254 17.02 1.33 15.65
C ASP A 254 17.09 -0.11 16.15
N ILE A 255 15.96 -0.70 16.54
CA ILE A 255 15.90 -2.11 16.97
C ILE A 255 16.34 -3.04 15.84
N VAL A 256 15.78 -2.89 14.65
CA VAL A 256 16.10 -3.75 13.50
C VAL A 256 17.54 -3.58 13.05
N LEU A 257 18.07 -2.36 13.07
CA LEU A 257 19.46 -2.09 12.74
C LEU A 257 20.42 -2.78 13.73
N ASN A 258 20.11 -2.72 15.03
CA ASN A 258 20.88 -3.41 16.08
C ASN A 258 20.81 -4.93 15.93
N LEU A 259 19.62 -5.49 15.67
CA LEU A 259 19.44 -6.94 15.44
C LEU A 259 20.25 -7.42 14.23
N LYS A 260 20.44 -6.58 13.24
CA LYS A 260 21.23 -6.86 12.03
C LYS A 260 22.68 -6.36 12.10
N GLN A 261 23.20 -6.16 13.32
CA GLN A 261 24.60 -5.77 13.56
C GLN A 261 25.03 -4.50 12.82
N GLY A 262 24.16 -3.50 12.76
CA GLY A 262 24.39 -2.23 12.08
C GLY A 262 24.24 -2.28 10.55
N LYS A 263 23.88 -3.41 9.98
CA LYS A 263 23.60 -3.52 8.53
C LYS A 263 22.19 -3.08 8.22
N ALA A 264 22.02 -2.09 7.34
CA ALA A 264 20.72 -1.57 6.92
C ALA A 264 19.99 -2.51 5.94
N LEU A 265 19.81 -3.77 6.33
CA LEU A 265 19.17 -4.82 5.53
C LEU A 265 17.66 -4.58 5.35
N PHE A 266 17.06 -3.81 6.25
CA PHE A 266 15.66 -3.45 6.22
C PHE A 266 15.48 -1.95 6.10
N ARG A 267 14.41 -1.58 5.47
CA ARG A 267 13.86 -0.23 5.46
C ARG A 267 12.61 -0.20 6.31
N VAL A 268 12.49 0.82 7.16
CA VAL A 268 11.32 1.04 8.00
C VAL A 268 10.59 2.28 7.51
N ASP A 269 9.40 2.09 7.01
CA ASP A 269 8.55 3.14 6.45
C ASP A 269 7.36 3.42 7.36
N SER A 270 6.98 4.69 7.49
CA SER A 270 5.72 5.12 8.10
C SER A 270 4.84 5.75 7.03
N ALA A 271 3.57 5.34 6.98
CA ALA A 271 2.59 5.92 6.06
C ALA A 271 2.45 7.43 6.27
N GLN A 272 2.52 7.90 7.53
CA GLN A 272 2.49 9.32 7.85
C GLN A 272 3.69 10.09 7.25
N GLU A 273 4.91 9.56 7.38
CA GLU A 273 6.09 10.22 6.81
C GLU A 273 6.05 10.26 5.28
N GLN A 274 5.53 9.22 4.64
CA GLN A 274 5.32 9.24 3.19
C GLN A 274 4.35 10.34 2.77
N MET A 275 3.26 10.51 3.51
CA MET A 275 2.31 11.61 3.28
C MET A 275 2.92 12.98 3.52
N ASP A 276 3.71 13.16 4.57
CA ASP A 276 4.40 14.42 4.87
C ASP A 276 5.38 14.79 3.75
N MET A 277 6.13 13.81 3.22
CA MET A 277 7.01 14.02 2.06
C MET A 277 6.23 14.42 0.81
N MET A 278 5.10 13.76 0.52
CA MET A 278 4.25 14.09 -0.63
C MET A 278 3.70 15.52 -0.51
N ARG A 279 3.18 15.89 0.67
CA ARG A 279 2.70 17.27 0.94
C ARG A 279 3.80 18.30 0.73
N LYS A 280 5.01 18.03 1.26
CA LYS A 280 6.16 18.92 1.11
C LYS A 280 6.55 19.09 -0.36
N ASN A 281 6.61 18.00 -1.12
CA ASN A 281 6.90 18.05 -2.55
C ASN A 281 5.84 18.87 -3.31
N THR A 282 4.55 18.64 -3.00
CA THR A 282 3.45 19.43 -3.60
C THR A 282 3.59 20.91 -3.29
N MET A 283 3.93 21.28 -2.04
CA MET A 283 4.16 22.69 -1.68
C MET A 283 5.32 23.30 -2.46
N ILE A 284 6.43 22.56 -2.63
CA ILE A 284 7.59 23.01 -3.41
C ILE A 284 7.17 23.24 -4.87
N PHE A 285 6.48 22.28 -5.49
CA PHE A 285 5.97 22.44 -6.86
C PHE A 285 5.05 23.66 -6.97
N THR A 286 4.08 23.79 -6.06
CA THR A 286 3.14 24.92 -6.08
C THR A 286 3.87 26.26 -5.92
N SER A 287 4.90 26.34 -5.06
CA SER A 287 5.68 27.56 -4.84
C SER A 287 6.46 27.99 -6.08
N ILE A 288 7.01 27.02 -6.85
CA ILE A 288 7.76 27.31 -8.08
C ILE A 288 6.85 27.90 -9.17
N PHE A 289 5.57 27.52 -9.21
CA PHE A 289 4.63 27.99 -10.23
C PHE A 289 3.84 29.25 -9.84
N ILE A 290 3.90 29.70 -8.58
CA ILE A 290 3.24 30.93 -8.12
C ILE A 290 4.21 32.13 -8.14
N LEU A 291 5.52 31.93 -8.23
CA LEU A 291 6.54 32.96 -8.43
C LEU A 291 6.70 33.28 -9.92
#